data_5c689eb05d24f2a5546ac3e51e075421
#
_entry.id   5c689eb05d24f2a5546ac3e51e075421
#
_cell.length_a   1.000
_cell.length_b   1.000
_cell.length_c   1.000
_cell.angle_alpha   90.00
_cell.angle_beta   90.00
_cell.angle_gamma   90.00
#
_symmetry.space_group_name_H-M   'P 1'
#
loop_
_entity.id
_entity.type
_entity.pdbx_description
1 polymer ?
#
loop_
_entity_poly.entity_id
_entity_poly.type
_entity_poly.pdbx_seq_one_letter_code
_entity_poly.pdbx_strand_id
1 'polypeptide(L)'
;MMKNVNQLTMISVVVGDMKKAKAFYAEKLGLEVATDYRQNDNNWWVTLTLPGGGASLTLARTSTTSNEPPQPGTLGFYLSTPDIAAAHQELNEKGVKTGEVMDDLYGPGSGVKFFQLQDPDGNQLTFAQQ
;
A
#
# COMPACT_ATOMS: atom_id res chain seq x y z
N MET A 1 10.41 14.69 24.48
CA MET A 1 9.76 13.54 23.83
C MET A 1 8.62 13.01 24.69
N MET A 2 7.50 12.77 24.10
CA MET A 2 6.37 12.16 24.81
C MET A 2 6.66 10.71 25.12
N LYS A 3 6.32 10.27 26.36
CA LYS A 3 6.53 8.88 26.77
C LYS A 3 5.39 7.95 26.32
N ASN A 4 4.23 8.55 26.00
CA ASN A 4 3.01 7.77 25.74
C ASN A 4 2.69 7.62 24.26
N VAL A 5 3.60 8.02 23.37
CA VAL A 5 3.50 7.80 21.93
C VAL A 5 4.75 7.04 21.51
N ASN A 6 4.60 5.79 21.08
CA ASN A 6 5.76 4.93 20.90
C ASN A 6 5.80 4.17 19.56
N GLN A 7 4.76 4.23 18.76
CA GLN A 7 4.80 3.52 17.47
C GLN A 7 3.71 4.01 16.52
N LEU A 8 3.93 3.74 15.25
CA LEU A 8 2.92 3.89 14.20
C LEU A 8 2.22 2.54 14.05
N THR A 9 0.93 2.47 14.41
CA THR A 9 0.20 1.22 14.45
C THR A 9 -0.42 0.86 13.09
N MET A 10 -1.03 1.83 12.43
CA MET A 10 -1.84 1.56 11.26
C MET A 10 -1.87 2.76 10.33
N ILE A 11 -1.90 2.47 9.03
CA ILE A 11 -2.13 3.47 8.00
C ILE A 11 -3.43 3.09 7.29
N SER A 12 -4.32 4.06 7.13
CA SER A 12 -5.61 3.84 6.50
C SER A 12 -5.62 4.38 5.07
N VAL A 13 -6.14 3.59 4.14
CA VAL A 13 -6.30 3.97 2.73
C VAL A 13 -7.76 3.84 2.37
N VAL A 14 -8.37 4.96 1.95
CA VAL A 14 -9.77 4.96 1.50
C VAL A 14 -9.82 4.39 0.09
N VAL A 15 -10.72 3.43 -0.13
CA VAL A 15 -10.85 2.75 -1.42
C VAL A 15 -12.26 2.92 -1.99
N GLY A 16 -12.35 2.93 -3.31
CA GLY A 16 -13.63 3.03 -4.02
C GLY A 16 -14.29 1.68 -4.22
N ASP A 17 -13.50 0.66 -4.54
CA ASP A 17 -13.98 -0.71 -4.77
C ASP A 17 -13.16 -1.65 -3.90
N MET A 18 -13.75 -2.12 -2.81
CA MET A 18 -13.04 -2.95 -1.84
C MET A 18 -12.61 -4.30 -2.42
N LYS A 19 -13.44 -4.89 -3.28
CA LYS A 19 -13.09 -6.19 -3.88
C LYS A 19 -11.81 -6.09 -4.71
N LYS A 20 -11.73 -5.06 -5.55
CA LYS A 20 -10.53 -4.82 -6.37
C LYS A 20 -9.34 -4.45 -5.52
N ALA A 21 -9.53 -3.58 -4.52
CA ALA A 21 -8.45 -3.17 -3.63
C ALA A 21 -7.90 -4.34 -2.84
N LYS A 22 -8.79 -5.13 -2.22
CA LYS A 22 -8.38 -6.31 -1.45
C LYS A 22 -7.61 -7.30 -2.31
N ALA A 23 -8.12 -7.60 -3.51
CA ALA A 23 -7.43 -8.50 -4.44
C ALA A 23 -6.04 -7.97 -4.79
N PHE A 24 -5.93 -6.68 -5.06
CA PHE A 24 -4.64 -6.08 -5.39
C PHE A 24 -3.63 -6.20 -4.25
N TYR A 25 -4.01 -5.74 -3.06
CA TYR A 25 -3.07 -5.72 -1.94
C TYR A 25 -2.77 -7.11 -1.38
N ALA A 26 -3.76 -8.00 -1.31
CA ALA A 26 -3.56 -9.34 -0.78
C ALA A 26 -2.98 -10.30 -1.80
N GLU A 27 -3.48 -10.31 -3.03
CA GLU A 27 -3.06 -11.28 -4.04
C GLU A 27 -1.87 -10.81 -4.87
N LYS A 28 -1.89 -9.55 -5.32
CA LYS A 28 -0.81 -9.03 -6.17
C LYS A 28 0.41 -8.62 -5.35
N LEU A 29 0.21 -7.88 -4.26
CA LEU A 29 1.31 -7.46 -3.40
C LEU A 29 1.66 -8.51 -2.34
N GLY A 30 0.80 -9.48 -2.09
CA GLY A 30 1.08 -10.58 -1.18
C GLY A 30 0.98 -10.24 0.30
N LEU A 31 0.24 -9.20 0.66
CA LEU A 31 0.02 -8.87 2.06
C LEU A 31 -0.98 -9.82 2.68
N GLU A 32 -0.83 -10.12 3.96
CA GLU A 32 -1.70 -11.05 4.66
C GLU A 32 -2.91 -10.33 5.25
N VAL A 33 -4.11 -10.87 4.99
CA VAL A 33 -5.35 -10.34 5.55
C VAL A 33 -5.44 -10.75 7.02
N ALA A 34 -5.35 -9.77 7.91
CA ALA A 34 -5.47 -9.99 9.36
C ALA A 34 -6.93 -9.95 9.79
N THR A 35 -7.70 -8.98 9.31
CA THR A 35 -9.13 -8.88 9.57
C THR A 35 -9.85 -8.41 8.32
N ASP A 36 -11.09 -8.88 8.18
CA ASP A 36 -11.98 -8.47 7.09
C ASP A 36 -13.35 -8.25 7.71
N TYR A 37 -13.66 -6.99 8.00
CA TYR A 37 -14.93 -6.62 8.63
C TYR A 37 -15.82 -5.93 7.62
N ARG A 38 -16.87 -6.62 7.22
CA ARG A 38 -17.84 -6.11 6.25
C ARG A 38 -19.22 -6.03 6.90
N GLN A 39 -19.69 -4.83 7.12
CA GLN A 39 -21.06 -4.61 7.57
C GLN A 39 -22.00 -4.57 6.35
N ASN A 40 -21.60 -3.83 5.33
CA ASN A 40 -22.26 -3.77 4.01
C ASN A 40 -21.24 -3.22 3.01
N ASP A 41 -21.66 -3.03 1.76
CA ASP A 41 -20.73 -2.57 0.70
C ASP A 41 -20.17 -1.17 0.96
N ASN A 42 -20.83 -0.36 1.76
CA ASN A 42 -20.40 1.00 2.06
C ASN A 42 -19.70 1.12 3.42
N ASN A 43 -19.67 0.03 4.20
CA ASN A 43 -18.98 -0.01 5.50
C ASN A 43 -18.18 -1.30 5.57
N TRP A 44 -16.94 -1.23 5.13
CA TRP A 44 -16.10 -2.39 4.96
C TRP A 44 -14.64 -2.01 5.24
N TRP A 45 -13.99 -2.76 6.11
CA TRP A 45 -12.59 -2.56 6.50
C TRP A 45 -11.81 -3.86 6.35
N VAL A 46 -10.65 -3.78 5.71
CA VAL A 46 -9.75 -4.91 5.56
C VAL A 46 -8.39 -4.49 6.09
N THR A 47 -7.91 -5.17 7.12
CA THR A 47 -6.60 -4.90 7.69
C THR A 47 -5.61 -5.93 7.18
N LEU A 48 -4.49 -5.43 6.67
CA LEU A 48 -3.44 -6.23 6.06
C LEU A 48 -2.14 -6.05 6.83
N THR A 49 -1.39 -7.14 6.98
CA THR A 49 -0.09 -7.12 7.63
C THR A 49 1.00 -7.48 6.65
N LEU A 50 2.22 -7.03 6.96
CA LEU A 50 3.40 -7.32 6.15
C LEU A 50 4.31 -8.31 6.89
N PRO A 51 5.05 -9.15 6.16
CA PRO A 51 5.92 -10.16 6.79
C PRO A 51 6.96 -9.59 7.73
N GLY A 52 7.45 -8.39 7.45
CA GLY A 52 8.44 -7.73 8.28
C GLY A 52 7.90 -7.09 9.55
N GLY A 53 6.58 -7.12 9.75
CA GLY A 53 5.94 -6.44 10.86
C GLY A 53 5.82 -4.93 10.63
N GLY A 54 5.77 -4.16 11.71
CA GLY A 54 5.59 -2.72 11.65
C GLY A 54 4.12 -2.33 11.59
N ALA A 55 3.82 -1.18 10.99
CA ALA A 55 2.46 -0.70 10.86
C ALA A 55 1.63 -1.58 9.93
N SER A 56 0.36 -1.76 10.27
CA SER A 56 -0.60 -2.45 9.42
C SER A 56 -1.21 -1.48 8.41
N LEU A 57 -1.71 -2.02 7.30
CA LEU A 57 -2.41 -1.25 6.28
C LEU A 57 -3.89 -1.59 6.37
N THR A 58 -4.75 -0.59 6.53
CA THR A 58 -6.19 -0.80 6.54
C THR A 58 -6.83 -0.17 5.32
N LEU A 59 -7.46 -0.99 4.50
CA LEU A 59 -8.29 -0.53 3.40
C LEU A 59 -9.67 -0.21 3.98
N ALA A 60 -10.16 0.99 3.73
CA ALA A 60 -11.41 1.44 4.35
C ALA A 60 -12.40 1.96 3.31
N ARG A 61 -13.62 1.50 3.42
CA ARG A 61 -14.77 2.05 2.71
C ARG A 61 -15.84 2.33 3.76
N THR A 62 -16.18 3.61 3.98
CA THR A 62 -17.15 3.96 5.02
C THR A 62 -18.20 4.92 4.48
N SER A 63 -19.42 4.80 4.99
CA SER A 63 -20.50 5.70 4.62
C SER A 63 -20.41 7.07 5.32
N THR A 64 -19.52 7.17 6.32
CA THR A 64 -19.27 8.45 7.01
C THR A 64 -18.27 9.32 6.29
N THR A 65 -17.49 8.75 5.38
CA THR A 65 -16.65 9.53 4.48
C THR A 65 -17.53 10.13 3.39
N SER A 66 -17.02 11.12 2.67
CA SER A 66 -17.74 11.78 1.59
C SER A 66 -18.40 10.77 0.64
N ASN A 67 -19.58 11.12 0.10
CA ASN A 67 -20.23 10.34 -0.96
C ASN A 67 -19.45 10.38 -2.27
N GLU A 68 -18.43 11.22 -2.34
CA GLU A 68 -17.57 11.29 -3.51
C GLU A 68 -16.56 10.15 -3.51
N PRO A 69 -16.18 9.64 -4.71
CA PRO A 69 -15.11 8.65 -4.80
C PRO A 69 -13.81 9.22 -4.24
N PRO A 70 -12.93 8.38 -3.67
CA PRO A 70 -11.63 8.85 -3.24
C PRO A 70 -10.84 9.41 -4.42
N GLN A 71 -10.12 10.50 -4.16
CA GLN A 71 -9.29 11.13 -5.18
C GLN A 71 -7.95 10.38 -5.27
N PRO A 72 -7.52 9.96 -6.47
CA PRO A 72 -6.21 9.35 -6.64
C PRO A 72 -5.11 10.31 -6.21
N GLY A 73 -4.05 9.77 -5.66
CA GLY A 73 -2.90 10.56 -5.24
C GLY A 73 -1.74 9.67 -4.87
N THR A 74 -0.64 10.30 -4.45
CA THR A 74 0.51 9.57 -3.93
C THR A 74 0.23 9.19 -2.49
N LEU A 75 0.34 7.90 -2.18
CA LEU A 75 0.20 7.44 -0.81
C LEU A 75 1.44 7.84 0.00
N GLY A 76 1.21 8.31 1.22
CA GLY A 76 2.25 8.88 2.07
C GLY A 76 3.09 7.86 2.82
N PHE A 77 3.24 6.66 2.28
CA PHE A 77 4.08 5.62 2.87
C PHE A 77 4.77 4.83 1.77
N TYR A 78 5.86 4.17 2.15
CA TYR A 78 6.64 3.35 1.23
C TYR A 78 6.64 1.91 1.72
N LEU A 79 6.64 0.97 0.76
CA LEU A 79 6.82 -0.45 1.05
C LEU A 79 8.27 -0.81 0.77
N SER A 80 8.90 -1.53 1.69
CA SER A 80 10.30 -1.90 1.59
C SER A 80 10.47 -3.32 1.06
N THR A 81 11.52 -3.54 0.29
CA THR A 81 11.90 -4.86 -0.17
C THR A 81 13.43 -5.03 -0.03
N PRO A 82 13.91 -6.22 0.33
CA PRO A 82 15.34 -6.46 0.34
C PRO A 82 15.94 -6.60 -1.07
N ASP A 83 15.10 -6.84 -2.09
CA ASP A 83 15.54 -7.02 -3.48
C ASP A 83 14.56 -6.37 -4.43
N ILE A 84 14.87 -5.15 -4.84
CA ILE A 84 13.98 -4.35 -5.69
C ILE A 84 13.79 -4.97 -7.08
N ALA A 85 14.82 -5.57 -7.64
CA ALA A 85 14.73 -6.21 -8.95
C ALA A 85 13.79 -7.41 -8.92
N ALA A 86 13.88 -8.23 -7.86
CA ALA A 86 13.01 -9.39 -7.69
C ALA A 86 11.56 -8.97 -7.48
N ALA A 87 11.32 -7.94 -6.67
CA ALA A 87 9.97 -7.42 -6.44
C ALA A 87 9.36 -6.88 -7.72
N HIS A 88 10.13 -6.13 -8.49
CA HIS A 88 9.71 -5.57 -9.77
C HIS A 88 9.30 -6.68 -10.75
N GLN A 89 10.14 -7.70 -10.87
CA GLN A 89 9.88 -8.84 -11.75
C GLN A 89 8.62 -9.60 -11.32
N GLU A 90 8.49 -9.90 -10.02
CA GLU A 90 7.35 -10.64 -9.50
C GLU A 90 6.04 -9.93 -9.78
N LEU A 91 6.00 -8.62 -9.57
CA LEU A 91 4.78 -7.84 -9.85
C LEU A 91 4.43 -7.83 -11.33
N ASN A 92 5.43 -7.69 -12.20
CA ASN A 92 5.19 -7.75 -13.64
C ASN A 92 4.67 -9.11 -14.08
N GLU A 93 5.16 -10.19 -13.48
CA GLU A 93 4.67 -11.54 -13.76
C GLU A 93 3.23 -11.73 -13.32
N LYS A 94 2.80 -11.02 -12.28
CA LYS A 94 1.40 -11.03 -11.82
C LYS A 94 0.50 -10.08 -12.63
N GLY A 95 1.02 -9.43 -13.65
CA GLY A 95 0.27 -8.52 -14.49
C GLY A 95 0.12 -7.11 -13.95
N VAL A 96 0.87 -6.74 -12.92
CA VAL A 96 0.86 -5.39 -12.37
C VAL A 96 1.81 -4.51 -13.19
N LYS A 97 1.32 -3.38 -13.67
CA LYS A 97 2.15 -2.41 -14.36
C LYS A 97 2.96 -1.63 -13.34
N THR A 98 4.27 -1.62 -13.51
CA THR A 98 5.18 -0.89 -12.64
C THR A 98 5.97 0.13 -13.45
N GLY A 99 6.42 1.20 -12.81
CA GLY A 99 7.41 2.09 -13.38
C GLY A 99 8.77 1.39 -13.42
N GLU A 100 9.72 2.05 -14.06
CA GLU A 100 11.08 1.53 -14.11
C GLU A 100 11.77 1.66 -12.75
N VAL A 101 12.70 0.76 -12.47
CA VAL A 101 13.55 0.87 -11.29
C VAL A 101 14.47 2.08 -11.48
N MET A 102 14.42 2.99 -10.53
CA MET A 102 15.22 4.22 -10.54
C MET A 102 16.13 4.26 -9.33
N ASP A 103 17.13 5.13 -9.37
CA ASP A 103 18.06 5.33 -8.28
C ASP A 103 17.77 6.63 -7.54
N ASP A 104 18.35 6.76 -6.35
CA ASP A 104 18.39 8.01 -5.61
C ASP A 104 17.03 8.52 -5.16
N LEU A 105 16.24 7.65 -4.53
CA LEU A 105 14.91 7.99 -3.99
C LEU A 105 14.93 9.27 -3.14
N TYR A 106 15.95 9.43 -2.30
CA TYR A 106 16.06 10.55 -1.38
C TYR A 106 16.92 11.70 -1.92
N GLY A 107 17.21 11.70 -3.22
CA GLY A 107 17.99 12.74 -3.86
C GLY A 107 19.33 12.23 -4.37
N PRO A 108 20.05 13.07 -5.14
CA PRO A 108 21.30 12.66 -5.79
C PRO A 108 22.30 12.07 -4.79
N GLY A 109 22.83 10.90 -5.11
CA GLY A 109 23.81 10.22 -4.29
C GLY A 109 23.27 9.34 -3.17
N SER A 110 21.96 9.28 -2.99
CA SER A 110 21.38 8.43 -1.93
C SER A 110 21.59 6.95 -2.20
N GLY A 111 21.64 6.54 -3.47
CA GLY A 111 21.84 5.15 -3.85
C GLY A 111 20.65 4.24 -3.56
N VAL A 112 19.54 4.77 -3.09
CA VAL A 112 18.37 3.97 -2.75
C VAL A 112 17.52 3.74 -3.98
N LYS A 113 17.42 2.48 -4.40
CA LYS A 113 16.65 2.10 -5.58
C LYS A 113 15.17 2.00 -5.25
N PHE A 114 14.33 2.38 -6.20
CA PHE A 114 12.88 2.38 -6.01
C PHE A 114 12.15 2.25 -7.33
N PHE A 115 10.90 1.87 -7.27
CA PHE A 115 9.96 2.00 -8.40
C PHE A 115 8.57 2.34 -7.86
N GLN A 116 7.72 2.79 -8.76
CA GLN A 116 6.36 3.20 -8.41
C GLN A 116 5.35 2.41 -9.22
N LEU A 117 4.15 2.26 -8.67
CA LEU A 117 3.04 1.62 -9.34
C LEU A 117 1.73 2.24 -8.85
N GLN A 118 0.63 1.90 -9.51
CA GLN A 118 -0.68 2.39 -9.11
C GLN A 118 -1.54 1.24 -8.62
N ASP A 119 -2.35 1.52 -7.58
CA ASP A 119 -3.36 0.58 -7.14
C ASP A 119 -4.64 0.71 -8.01
N PRO A 120 -5.69 -0.12 -7.80
CA PRO A 120 -6.91 -0.04 -8.61
C PRO A 120 -7.65 1.29 -8.55
N ASP A 121 -7.46 2.06 -7.49
CA ASP A 121 -8.05 3.40 -7.36
C ASP A 121 -7.19 4.49 -8.00
N GLY A 122 -6.05 4.14 -8.57
CA GLY A 122 -5.11 5.08 -9.17
C GLY A 122 -4.15 5.72 -8.17
N ASN A 123 -4.11 5.25 -6.94
CA ASN A 123 -3.16 5.75 -5.95
C ASN A 123 -1.74 5.27 -6.28
N GLN A 124 -0.79 6.18 -6.16
CA GLN A 124 0.61 5.85 -6.44
C GLN A 124 1.31 5.33 -5.20
N LEU A 125 1.87 4.15 -5.31
CA LEU A 125 2.66 3.49 -4.27
C LEU A 125 4.13 3.49 -4.66
N THR A 126 5.00 3.56 -3.67
CA THR A 126 6.44 3.49 -3.87
C THR A 126 7.01 2.28 -3.14
N PHE A 127 7.79 1.48 -3.87
CA PHE A 127 8.60 0.40 -3.32
C PHE A 127 10.05 0.88 -3.26
N ALA A 128 10.69 0.68 -2.13
CA ALA A 128 12.07 1.10 -1.91
C ALA A 128 12.91 -0.09 -1.43
N GLN A 129 14.14 -0.17 -1.91
CA GLN A 129 15.07 -1.19 -1.44
C GLN A 129 15.70 -0.77 -0.12
N GLN A 130 15.68 -1.68 0.82
CA GLN A 130 16.35 -1.47 2.11
C GLN A 130 17.84 -1.66 2.00
#